data_86d8a3a06ee8988988e7a6b61987bf5d
#
_entry.id   86d8a3a06ee8988988e7a6b61987bf5d
#
_cell.length_a   1.000
_cell.length_b   1.000
_cell.length_c   1.000
_cell.angle_alpha   90.00
_cell.angle_beta   90.00
_cell.angle_gamma   90.00
#
_symmetry.space_group_name_H-M   'P 1'
#
loop_
_entity.id
_entity.type
_entity.pdbx_description
1 polymer ?
#
loop_
_entity_poly.entity_id
_entity_poly.type
_entity_poly.pdbx_seq_one_letter_code
_entity_poly.pdbx_strand_id
1 'polypeptide(L)'
;MTTTTTEPSSAAAPEPAVRDRADVRRQVRLVITFAVVLAALVAFALLIEDPKFTYLLGEKRTKDSVVREGDATLVSWGAVAIAALALVLAVLDRFPRGWKGALLGVLVGLAFYAGFLMWAYTDQGGGSFQAFIANPIPGTIRIATPLVLGALAGALCERAGVINIAIEAQFLSGAFFASVFSSIAYTSLVFIPVGLCAAFGLLGGILAGVLIAAMLGWFALRYHVNQVVLGVVLVAFATGLTSFLLGQIPKEHKDTLNDPQVLEKIRIPGLADIPLFGDALFNQTLLVYLMYASVALVTFLLFQTRWGLRVRAVGEHPKAADTVGINVNRVRWQAVLLGGVFAGLGGAYYTVGSTGAFDREVSAGTGFIALAAVIMGRWHPVGATFAAVFFGFMWNLQNQLSFVQPVPGELLGAAPYLATIIAVAGFVGRVRPPAADGEPYIKG
;
A
#
# COMPACT_ATOMS: atom_id res chain seq x y z
N MET A 1 64.34 -5.83 -53.73
CA MET A 1 64.21 -5.71 -52.24
C MET A 1 63.80 -4.32 -51.91
N THR A 2 62.50 -4.10 -51.78
CA THR A 2 61.90 -2.81 -51.40
C THR A 2 61.29 -2.97 -50.01
N THR A 3 61.99 -2.40 -49.04
CA THR A 3 61.55 -2.35 -47.62
C THR A 3 60.50 -1.28 -47.49
N THR A 4 59.27 -1.67 -47.27
CA THR A 4 58.14 -0.79 -46.84
C THR A 4 58.21 -0.64 -45.32
N THR A 5 58.61 0.52 -44.87
CA THR A 5 58.49 1.00 -43.49
C THR A 5 57.03 1.39 -43.20
N THR A 6 56.35 0.61 -42.39
CA THR A 6 55.04 0.92 -41.82
C THR A 6 55.23 1.94 -40.67
N GLU A 7 54.74 3.16 -40.85
CA GLU A 7 54.61 4.14 -39.77
C GLU A 7 53.61 3.65 -38.71
N PRO A 8 53.85 3.85 -37.38
CA PRO A 8 52.90 3.52 -36.36
C PRO A 8 51.72 4.49 -36.38
N SER A 9 50.50 3.94 -36.54
CA SER A 9 49.24 4.67 -36.45
C SER A 9 49.16 5.39 -35.10
N SER A 10 49.07 6.73 -35.17
CA SER A 10 48.78 7.61 -34.03
C SER A 10 47.42 7.20 -33.42
N ALA A 11 47.48 6.65 -32.21
CA ALA A 11 46.27 6.38 -31.43
C ALA A 11 45.54 7.69 -31.18
N ALA A 12 44.38 7.87 -31.83
CA ALA A 12 43.52 8.98 -31.61
C ALA A 12 43.10 9.01 -30.12
N ALA A 13 43.22 10.16 -29.46
CA ALA A 13 42.76 10.38 -28.12
C ALA A 13 41.25 10.04 -28.05
N PRO A 14 40.79 9.36 -26.99
CA PRO A 14 39.37 9.00 -26.85
C PRO A 14 38.52 10.28 -26.87
N GLU A 15 37.59 10.35 -27.83
CA GLU A 15 36.62 11.43 -27.89
C GLU A 15 35.90 11.56 -26.56
N PRO A 16 35.66 12.77 -26.01
CA PRO A 16 34.94 12.97 -24.79
C PRO A 16 33.53 12.37 -24.96
N ALA A 17 33.20 11.38 -24.15
CA ALA A 17 31.91 10.72 -24.19
C ALA A 17 30.79 11.74 -24.09
N VAL A 18 30.03 11.95 -25.16
CA VAL A 18 28.87 12.84 -25.22
C VAL A 18 27.86 12.30 -24.18
N ARG A 19 27.65 13.06 -23.11
CA ARG A 19 26.68 12.68 -22.06
C ARG A 19 25.30 12.56 -22.68
N ASP A 20 24.63 11.41 -22.44
CA ASP A 20 23.26 11.20 -22.90
C ASP A 20 22.33 12.22 -22.24
N ARG A 21 21.43 12.81 -23.05
CA ARG A 21 20.41 13.76 -22.56
C ARG A 21 19.53 13.16 -21.44
N ALA A 22 19.37 11.85 -21.39
CA ALA A 22 18.64 11.15 -20.33
C ALA A 22 19.38 11.21 -19.00
N ASP A 23 20.71 11.04 -18.99
CA ASP A 23 21.54 11.11 -17.79
C ASP A 23 21.58 12.54 -17.23
N VAL A 24 21.71 13.55 -18.08
CA VAL A 24 21.66 14.95 -17.67
C VAL A 24 20.31 15.30 -17.03
N ARG A 25 19.19 14.89 -17.64
CA ARG A 25 17.85 15.12 -17.07
C ARG A 25 17.66 14.42 -15.72
N ARG A 26 18.22 13.22 -15.56
CA ARG A 26 18.19 12.49 -14.28
C ARG A 26 18.98 13.25 -13.21
N GLN A 27 20.21 13.69 -13.53
CA GLN A 27 21.05 14.44 -12.61
C GLN A 27 20.35 15.72 -12.16
N VAL A 28 19.84 16.52 -13.09
CA VAL A 28 19.12 17.78 -12.80
C VAL A 28 17.92 17.54 -11.88
N ARG A 29 17.11 16.49 -12.13
CA ARG A 29 15.99 16.15 -11.25
C ARG A 29 16.45 15.82 -9.84
N LEU A 30 17.48 14.99 -9.69
CA LEU A 30 18.00 14.61 -8.36
C LEU A 30 18.55 15.83 -7.62
N VAL A 31 19.28 16.70 -8.29
CA VAL A 31 19.81 17.94 -7.71
C VAL A 31 18.68 18.84 -7.23
N ILE A 32 17.66 19.08 -8.06
CA ILE A 32 16.51 19.91 -7.67
C ILE A 32 15.78 19.27 -6.48
N THR A 33 15.51 17.97 -6.53
CA THR A 33 14.80 17.27 -5.46
C THR A 33 15.55 17.37 -4.14
N PHE A 34 16.84 17.04 -4.12
CA PHE A 34 17.62 17.10 -2.88
C PHE A 34 17.91 18.52 -2.40
N ALA A 35 17.99 19.50 -3.30
CA ALA A 35 18.11 20.91 -2.91
C ALA A 35 16.83 21.40 -2.21
N VAL A 36 15.64 21.06 -2.72
CA VAL A 36 14.37 21.39 -2.09
C VAL A 36 14.23 20.68 -0.72
N VAL A 37 14.57 19.39 -0.65
CA VAL A 37 14.56 18.64 0.62
C VAL A 37 15.52 19.24 1.65
N LEU A 38 16.72 19.58 1.21
CA LEU A 38 17.73 20.22 2.09
C LEU A 38 17.24 21.58 2.59
N ALA A 39 16.71 22.43 1.72
CA ALA A 39 16.18 23.73 2.10
C ALA A 39 15.05 23.61 3.14
N ALA A 40 14.13 22.68 2.94
CA ALA A 40 13.05 22.41 3.88
C ALA A 40 13.59 21.90 5.25
N LEU A 41 14.55 20.97 5.24
CA LEU A 41 15.15 20.45 6.46
C LEU A 41 15.95 21.53 7.25
N VAL A 42 16.65 22.39 6.54
CA VAL A 42 17.33 23.53 7.17
C VAL A 42 16.31 24.49 7.79
N ALA A 43 15.20 24.78 7.09
CA ALA A 43 14.12 25.59 7.63
C ALA A 43 13.52 24.96 8.90
N PHE A 44 13.23 23.67 8.89
CA PHE A 44 12.73 22.94 10.08
C PHE A 44 13.74 23.02 11.23
N ALA A 45 15.03 22.76 10.97
CA ALA A 45 16.07 22.80 12.02
C ALA A 45 16.28 24.18 12.64
N LEU A 46 16.07 25.25 11.86
CA LEU A 46 16.19 26.65 12.36
C LEU A 46 14.94 27.12 13.12
N LEU A 47 13.78 26.49 12.87
CA LEU A 47 12.50 26.83 13.52
C LEU A 47 12.25 26.05 14.82
N ILE A 48 13.12 25.12 15.21
CA ILE A 48 12.99 24.37 16.47
C ILE A 48 13.32 25.31 17.64
N GLU A 49 12.32 25.57 18.50
CA GLU A 49 12.49 26.41 19.70
C GLU A 49 12.91 25.60 20.93
N ASP A 50 12.34 24.39 21.14
CA ASP A 50 12.72 23.49 22.24
C ASP A 50 13.52 22.28 21.70
N PRO A 51 14.76 22.08 22.19
CA PRO A 51 15.59 20.96 21.73
C PRO A 51 15.12 19.59 22.22
N LYS A 52 14.19 19.52 23.19
CA LYS A 52 13.76 18.26 23.79
C LYS A 52 12.46 17.77 23.21
N PHE A 53 12.42 16.50 22.82
CA PHE A 53 11.17 15.82 22.45
C PHE A 53 11.04 14.50 23.21
N THR A 54 9.81 14.04 23.38
CA THR A 54 9.50 12.76 23.98
C THR A 54 9.00 11.78 22.94
N TYR A 55 9.46 10.52 22.99
CA TYR A 55 9.01 9.49 22.07
C TYR A 55 8.67 8.19 22.80
N LEU A 56 7.72 7.46 22.20
CA LEU A 56 7.26 6.14 22.62
C LEU A 56 7.72 5.09 21.61
N LEU A 57 8.23 3.97 22.11
CA LEU A 57 8.52 2.81 21.27
C LEU A 57 7.24 2.09 20.84
N GLY A 58 6.14 2.22 21.61
CA GLY A 58 4.81 1.65 21.32
C GLY A 58 3.88 2.60 20.55
N GLU A 59 2.72 2.09 20.16
CA GLU A 59 1.69 2.84 19.44
C GLU A 59 0.89 3.78 20.35
N LYS A 60 0.64 3.38 21.59
CA LYS A 60 -0.17 4.12 22.56
C LYS A 60 0.54 4.20 23.90
N ARG A 61 0.31 5.30 24.62
CA ARG A 61 0.79 5.43 25.99
C ARG A 61 -0.04 4.54 26.91
N THR A 62 0.59 3.51 27.46
CA THR A 62 0.09 2.66 28.54
C THR A 62 0.83 2.94 29.83
N LYS A 63 0.36 2.43 30.98
CA LYS A 63 1.07 2.64 32.27
C LYS A 63 2.51 2.10 32.24
N ASP A 64 2.77 1.08 31.41
CA ASP A 64 4.06 0.39 31.29
C ASP A 64 4.87 0.84 30.06
N SER A 65 4.43 1.88 29.35
CA SER A 65 5.15 2.36 28.17
C SER A 65 6.42 3.12 28.56
N VAL A 66 7.53 2.72 27.95
CA VAL A 66 8.83 3.38 28.14
C VAL A 66 8.83 4.66 27.32
N VAL A 67 8.69 5.79 28.00
CA VAL A 67 8.86 7.13 27.42
C VAL A 67 10.36 7.46 27.48
N ARG A 68 10.92 7.87 26.34
CA ARG A 68 12.31 8.32 26.26
C ARG A 68 12.37 9.76 25.78
N GLU A 69 13.37 10.47 26.26
CA GLU A 69 13.68 11.82 25.80
C GLU A 69 14.79 11.77 24.75
N GLY A 70 14.70 12.64 23.76
CA GLY A 70 15.68 12.83 22.72
C GLY A 70 15.97 14.30 22.47
N ASP A 71 17.06 14.58 21.75
CA ASP A 71 17.45 15.92 21.32
C ASP A 71 17.00 16.15 19.88
N ALA A 72 16.00 17.01 19.70
CA ALA A 72 15.43 17.35 18.41
C ALA A 72 16.42 18.08 17.50
N THR A 73 17.29 18.89 18.08
CA THR A 73 18.31 19.64 17.34
C THR A 73 19.32 18.68 16.72
N LEU A 74 19.78 17.70 17.47
CA LEU A 74 20.74 16.70 17.00
C LEU A 74 20.14 15.85 15.87
N VAL A 75 18.88 15.41 16.00
CA VAL A 75 18.17 14.64 14.97
C VAL A 75 17.98 15.47 13.70
N SER A 76 17.56 16.73 13.82
CA SER A 76 17.29 17.60 12.69
C SER A 76 18.55 17.96 11.92
N TRP A 77 19.65 18.31 12.60
CA TRP A 77 20.93 18.57 11.94
C TRP A 77 21.56 17.30 11.36
N GLY A 78 21.34 16.14 11.97
CA GLY A 78 21.66 14.83 11.38
C GLY A 78 20.92 14.58 10.08
N ALA A 79 19.63 14.91 10.02
CA ALA A 79 18.82 14.82 8.81
C ALA A 79 19.31 15.79 7.71
N VAL A 80 19.69 17.02 8.08
CA VAL A 80 20.31 18.01 7.18
C VAL A 80 21.61 17.45 6.59
N ALA A 81 22.47 16.84 7.41
CA ALA A 81 23.74 16.26 6.94
C ALA A 81 23.52 15.14 5.92
N ILE A 82 22.53 14.26 6.14
CA ILE A 82 22.17 13.17 5.20
C ILE A 82 21.68 13.76 3.87
N ALA A 83 20.80 14.76 3.90
CA ALA A 83 20.29 15.41 2.69
C ALA A 83 21.39 16.17 1.94
N ALA A 84 22.28 16.85 2.64
CA ALA A 84 23.44 17.53 2.07
C ALA A 84 24.39 16.55 1.37
N LEU A 85 24.67 15.40 1.99
CA LEU A 85 25.47 14.34 1.36
C LEU A 85 24.81 13.83 0.07
N ALA A 86 23.51 13.59 0.10
CA ALA A 86 22.76 13.15 -1.09
C ALA A 86 22.80 14.21 -2.22
N LEU A 87 22.66 15.49 -1.88
CA LEU A 87 22.79 16.60 -2.83
C LEU A 87 24.20 16.67 -3.43
N VAL A 88 25.25 16.57 -2.61
CA VAL A 88 26.63 16.57 -3.10
C VAL A 88 26.87 15.38 -4.06
N LEU A 89 26.41 14.18 -3.72
CA LEU A 89 26.51 13.02 -4.62
C LEU A 89 25.74 13.23 -5.94
N ALA A 90 24.60 13.89 -5.89
CA ALA A 90 23.82 14.22 -7.11
C ALA A 90 24.52 15.29 -7.98
N VAL A 91 25.07 16.34 -7.38
CA VAL A 91 25.81 17.39 -8.08
C VAL A 91 27.06 16.81 -8.75
N LEU A 92 27.80 15.97 -8.05
CA LEU A 92 29.02 15.30 -8.56
C LEU A 92 28.73 14.17 -9.56
N ASP A 93 27.45 13.91 -9.90
CA ASP A 93 26.99 12.78 -10.74
C ASP A 93 27.46 11.40 -10.20
N ARG A 94 27.68 11.32 -8.89
CA ARG A 94 28.08 10.07 -8.19
C ARG A 94 26.92 9.41 -7.46
N PHE A 95 25.68 9.90 -7.67
CA PHE A 95 24.50 9.28 -7.03
C PHE A 95 24.31 7.85 -7.55
N PRO A 96 24.27 6.84 -6.65
CA PRO A 96 24.21 5.44 -7.03
C PRO A 96 23.00 5.12 -7.94
N ARG A 97 23.14 4.12 -8.83
CA ARG A 97 22.06 3.61 -9.67
C ARG A 97 21.53 2.28 -9.10
N GLY A 98 20.30 1.93 -9.47
CA GLY A 98 19.66 0.69 -9.02
C GLY A 98 19.30 0.69 -7.54
N TRP A 99 19.40 -0.46 -6.88
CA TRP A 99 18.94 -0.64 -5.50
C TRP A 99 19.67 0.21 -4.47
N LYS A 100 20.96 0.49 -4.67
CA LYS A 100 21.77 1.37 -3.78
C LYS A 100 21.26 2.82 -3.83
N GLY A 101 20.88 3.30 -5.02
CA GLY A 101 20.28 4.63 -5.16
C GLY A 101 18.88 4.71 -4.53
N ALA A 102 18.09 3.65 -4.68
CA ALA A 102 16.79 3.55 -4.01
C ALA A 102 16.94 3.56 -2.49
N LEU A 103 17.90 2.79 -1.94
CA LEU A 103 18.19 2.77 -0.50
C LEU A 103 18.58 4.15 0.03
N LEU A 104 19.46 4.86 -0.69
CA LEU A 104 19.86 6.22 -0.29
C LEU A 104 18.68 7.20 -0.38
N GLY A 105 17.82 7.06 -1.40
CA GLY A 105 16.58 7.83 -1.51
C GLY A 105 15.63 7.59 -0.34
N VAL A 106 15.45 6.34 0.09
CA VAL A 106 14.67 5.99 1.28
C VAL A 106 15.29 6.60 2.54
N LEU A 107 16.61 6.54 2.69
CA LEU A 107 17.30 7.14 3.83
C LEU A 107 17.08 8.65 3.90
N VAL A 108 17.15 9.36 2.78
CA VAL A 108 16.84 10.80 2.70
C VAL A 108 15.37 11.07 3.02
N GLY A 109 14.45 10.22 2.56
CA GLY A 109 13.02 10.31 2.90
C GLY A 109 12.76 10.13 4.39
N LEU A 110 13.42 9.15 5.03
CA LEU A 110 13.36 8.94 6.47
C LEU A 110 13.98 10.10 7.26
N ALA A 111 15.08 10.66 6.77
CA ALA A 111 15.70 11.85 7.35
C ALA A 111 14.77 13.06 7.26
N PHE A 112 14.12 13.26 6.11
CA PHE A 112 13.12 14.30 5.93
C PHE A 112 11.95 14.13 6.90
N TYR A 113 11.43 12.91 7.02
CA TYR A 113 10.37 12.59 7.96
C TYR A 113 10.77 12.88 9.40
N ALA A 114 11.96 12.43 9.81
CA ALA A 114 12.48 12.70 11.16
C ALA A 114 12.60 14.20 11.44
N GLY A 115 13.23 14.97 10.54
CA GLY A 115 13.37 16.42 10.69
C GLY A 115 12.03 17.16 10.74
N PHE A 116 11.09 16.75 9.91
CA PHE A 116 9.73 17.27 9.94
C PHE A 116 9.01 16.99 11.26
N LEU A 117 9.10 15.75 11.78
CA LEU A 117 8.52 15.41 13.07
C LEU A 117 9.14 16.22 14.21
N MET A 118 10.47 16.40 14.22
CA MET A 118 11.14 17.23 15.24
C MET A 118 10.54 18.63 15.27
N TRP A 119 10.45 19.28 14.11
CA TRP A 119 9.82 20.60 14.00
C TRP A 119 8.36 20.60 14.45
N ALA A 120 7.56 19.65 13.94
CA ALA A 120 6.11 19.63 14.21
C ALA A 120 5.77 19.37 15.67
N TYR A 121 6.59 18.61 16.40
CA TYR A 121 6.31 18.25 17.80
C TYR A 121 7.00 19.15 18.83
N THR A 122 8.03 19.90 18.46
CA THR A 122 8.73 20.82 19.38
C THR A 122 8.11 22.20 19.44
N ASP A 123 7.38 22.63 18.41
CA ASP A 123 6.69 23.93 18.35
C ASP A 123 5.38 24.01 19.20
N GLN A 124 5.12 23.03 20.04
CA GLN A 124 3.95 22.98 20.94
C GLN A 124 4.24 23.74 22.24
N GLY A 125 4.35 25.06 22.14
CA GLY A 125 4.63 25.93 23.27
C GLY A 125 3.70 25.70 24.47
N GLY A 126 4.29 25.31 25.61
CA GLY A 126 3.81 25.60 26.97
C GLY A 126 2.45 25.06 27.42
N GLY A 127 1.75 24.27 26.63
CA GLY A 127 0.49 23.65 27.03
C GLY A 127 0.72 22.34 27.81
N SER A 128 -0.14 22.06 28.80
CA SER A 128 -0.11 20.86 29.65
C SER A 128 -0.28 19.50 28.90
N PHE A 129 -0.21 19.48 27.59
CA PHE A 129 -0.28 18.31 26.72
C PHE A 129 1.13 18.05 26.17
N GLN A 130 1.90 17.18 26.81
CA GLN A 130 3.16 16.68 26.25
C GLN A 130 2.82 15.82 25.03
N ALA A 131 2.90 16.39 23.83
CA ALA A 131 2.82 15.64 22.60
C ALA A 131 4.04 14.68 22.55
N PHE A 132 3.80 13.41 22.25
CA PHE A 132 4.84 12.41 22.13
C PHE A 132 4.80 11.80 20.73
N ILE A 133 5.97 11.52 20.18
CA ILE A 133 6.09 10.84 18.90
C ILE A 133 5.85 9.36 19.13
N ALA A 134 4.72 8.85 18.67
CA ALA A 134 4.42 7.41 18.69
C ALA A 134 5.13 6.68 17.54
N ASN A 135 5.43 5.39 17.76
CA ASN A 135 5.95 4.55 16.68
C ASN A 135 4.95 4.49 15.51
N PRO A 136 5.32 4.94 14.30
CA PRO A 136 4.40 4.97 13.17
C PRO A 136 4.16 3.60 12.53
N ILE A 137 5.00 2.61 12.79
CA ILE A 137 5.00 1.32 12.09
C ILE A 137 3.73 0.50 12.36
N PRO A 138 3.27 0.33 13.63
CA PRO A 138 2.05 -0.44 13.90
C PRO A 138 0.82 0.12 13.20
N GLY A 139 0.62 1.44 13.28
CA GLY A 139 -0.47 2.13 12.60
C GLY A 139 -0.39 2.02 11.09
N THR A 140 0.82 2.13 10.53
CA THR A 140 1.07 1.93 9.10
C THR A 140 0.67 0.53 8.64
N ILE A 141 1.10 -0.52 9.33
CA ILE A 141 0.77 -1.91 8.96
C ILE A 141 -0.73 -2.13 9.03
N ARG A 142 -1.39 -1.60 10.07
CA ARG A 142 -2.83 -1.71 10.24
C ARG A 142 -3.60 -1.07 9.08
N ILE A 143 -3.27 0.16 8.70
CA ILE A 143 -3.92 0.85 7.58
C ILE A 143 -3.54 0.22 6.24
N ALA A 144 -2.32 -0.25 6.08
CA ALA A 144 -1.84 -0.87 4.85
C ALA A 144 -2.45 -2.26 4.59
N THR A 145 -2.91 -2.97 5.62
CA THR A 145 -3.39 -4.35 5.47
C THR A 145 -4.51 -4.50 4.43
N PRO A 146 -5.63 -3.78 4.50
CA PRO A 146 -6.66 -3.85 3.46
C PRO A 146 -6.14 -3.35 2.11
N LEU A 147 -5.32 -2.30 2.08
CA LEU A 147 -4.73 -1.77 0.84
C LEU A 147 -3.86 -2.82 0.14
N VAL A 148 -3.03 -3.56 0.87
CA VAL A 148 -2.20 -4.64 0.32
C VAL A 148 -3.08 -5.76 -0.24
N LEU A 149 -4.08 -6.22 0.52
CA LEU A 149 -5.00 -7.27 0.06
C LEU A 149 -5.76 -6.86 -1.20
N GLY A 150 -6.25 -5.62 -1.26
CA GLY A 150 -6.87 -5.06 -2.46
C GLY A 150 -5.90 -4.91 -3.64
N ALA A 151 -4.66 -4.50 -3.38
CA ALA A 151 -3.64 -4.41 -4.41
C ALA A 151 -3.24 -5.79 -4.97
N LEU A 152 -3.21 -6.84 -4.13
CA LEU A 152 -3.02 -8.22 -4.60
C LEU A 152 -4.19 -8.68 -5.46
N ALA A 153 -5.43 -8.35 -5.07
CA ALA A 153 -6.63 -8.63 -5.87
C ALA A 153 -6.58 -7.95 -7.24
N GLY A 154 -6.25 -6.66 -7.29
CA GLY A 154 -6.08 -5.92 -8.54
C GLY A 154 -4.96 -6.50 -9.41
N ALA A 155 -3.79 -6.78 -8.82
CA ALA A 155 -2.66 -7.34 -9.55
C ALA A 155 -2.98 -8.71 -10.17
N LEU A 156 -3.76 -9.56 -9.50
CA LEU A 156 -4.20 -10.85 -10.05
C LEU A 156 -5.15 -10.67 -11.24
N CYS A 157 -6.15 -9.81 -11.11
CA CYS A 157 -7.14 -9.56 -12.14
C CYS A 157 -6.50 -8.93 -13.39
N GLU A 158 -5.75 -7.85 -13.21
CA GLU A 158 -5.19 -7.07 -14.32
C GLU A 158 -4.04 -7.81 -15.01
N ARG A 159 -3.26 -8.65 -14.29
CA ARG A 159 -2.31 -9.56 -14.91
C ARG A 159 -2.96 -10.63 -15.80
N ALA A 160 -4.24 -10.90 -15.62
CA ALA A 160 -5.03 -11.76 -16.52
C ALA A 160 -5.74 -10.96 -17.63
N GLY A 161 -5.61 -9.63 -17.66
CA GLY A 161 -6.26 -8.74 -18.61
C GLY A 161 -7.69 -8.37 -18.22
N VAL A 162 -8.00 -8.32 -16.92
CA VAL A 162 -9.32 -7.90 -16.40
C VAL A 162 -9.14 -6.76 -15.41
N ILE A 163 -9.54 -5.55 -15.77
CA ILE A 163 -9.49 -4.38 -14.89
C ILE A 163 -10.47 -4.57 -13.73
N ASN A 164 -10.00 -4.45 -12.50
CA ASN A 164 -10.82 -4.61 -11.30
C ASN A 164 -11.00 -3.28 -10.54
N ILE A 165 -11.82 -2.38 -11.06
CA ILE A 165 -12.23 -1.17 -10.32
C ILE A 165 -13.22 -1.51 -9.19
N ALA A 166 -13.84 -2.70 -9.23
CA ALA A 166 -14.79 -3.14 -8.22
C ALA A 166 -14.16 -3.53 -6.87
N ILE A 167 -12.86 -3.31 -6.65
CA ILE A 167 -12.20 -3.60 -5.36
C ILE A 167 -12.91 -2.88 -4.21
N GLU A 168 -13.36 -1.64 -4.41
CA GLU A 168 -14.12 -0.89 -3.40
C GLU A 168 -15.46 -1.57 -3.08
N ALA A 169 -16.18 -2.07 -4.10
CA ALA A 169 -17.41 -2.84 -3.91
C ALA A 169 -17.15 -4.15 -3.14
N GLN A 170 -16.03 -4.82 -3.44
CA GLN A 170 -15.61 -6.04 -2.76
C GLN A 170 -15.25 -5.76 -1.29
N PHE A 171 -14.64 -4.61 -0.99
CA PHE A 171 -14.35 -4.17 0.37
C PHE A 171 -15.62 -3.90 1.15
N LEU A 172 -16.55 -3.08 0.62
CA LEU A 172 -17.80 -2.73 1.29
C LEU A 172 -18.64 -3.96 1.56
N SER A 173 -18.86 -4.80 0.54
CA SER A 173 -19.60 -6.05 0.70
C SER A 173 -18.89 -7.01 1.67
N GLY A 174 -17.57 -7.13 1.55
CA GLY A 174 -16.75 -7.96 2.44
C GLY A 174 -16.83 -7.52 3.89
N ALA A 175 -16.76 -6.21 4.16
CA ALA A 175 -16.89 -5.65 5.49
C ALA A 175 -18.29 -5.90 6.10
N PHE A 176 -19.35 -5.65 5.33
CA PHE A 176 -20.72 -5.85 5.79
C PHE A 176 -20.99 -7.32 6.14
N PHE A 177 -20.73 -8.22 5.20
CA PHE A 177 -21.01 -9.64 5.43
C PHE A 177 -20.06 -10.27 6.46
N ALA A 178 -18.83 -9.77 6.61
CA ALA A 178 -17.96 -10.20 7.69
C ALA A 178 -18.53 -9.80 9.07
N SER A 179 -19.05 -8.58 9.19
CA SER A 179 -19.71 -8.14 10.43
C SER A 179 -20.92 -9.03 10.75
N VAL A 180 -21.83 -9.19 9.81
CA VAL A 180 -23.07 -9.96 10.01
C VAL A 180 -22.78 -11.44 10.34
N PHE A 181 -21.91 -12.09 9.59
CA PHE A 181 -21.59 -13.51 9.83
C PHE A 181 -20.88 -13.73 11.16
N SER A 182 -19.98 -12.86 11.56
CA SER A 182 -19.32 -12.92 12.87
C SER A 182 -20.32 -12.71 14.00
N SER A 183 -21.21 -11.72 13.87
CA SER A 183 -22.23 -11.41 14.87
C SER A 183 -23.25 -12.55 15.03
N ILE A 184 -23.73 -13.13 13.92
CA ILE A 184 -24.64 -14.29 13.95
C ILE A 184 -23.93 -15.51 14.58
N ALA A 185 -22.66 -15.75 14.23
CA ALA A 185 -21.92 -16.86 14.82
C ALA A 185 -21.80 -16.70 16.34
N TYR A 186 -21.54 -15.49 16.81
CA TYR A 186 -21.40 -15.21 18.26
C TYR A 186 -22.72 -15.37 19.01
N THR A 187 -23.82 -14.88 18.44
CA THR A 187 -25.13 -14.89 19.13
C THR A 187 -25.88 -16.22 19.00
N SER A 188 -25.75 -16.90 17.86
CA SER A 188 -26.53 -18.11 17.56
C SER A 188 -25.80 -19.41 17.83
N LEU A 189 -24.46 -19.41 17.80
CA LEU A 189 -23.63 -20.60 17.93
C LEU A 189 -22.88 -20.59 19.26
N VAL A 190 -23.64 -20.66 20.37
CA VAL A 190 -23.13 -20.58 21.77
C VAL A 190 -22.01 -21.61 22.08
N PHE A 191 -21.91 -22.69 21.29
CA PHE A 191 -20.91 -23.75 21.46
C PHE A 191 -19.55 -23.43 20.80
N ILE A 192 -19.44 -22.35 20.04
CA ILE A 192 -18.23 -22.00 19.27
C ILE A 192 -17.36 -21.07 20.12
N PRO A 193 -16.05 -21.34 20.27
CA PRO A 193 -15.11 -20.39 20.87
C PRO A 193 -15.14 -19.04 20.18
N VAL A 194 -15.07 -17.94 20.93
CA VAL A 194 -15.16 -16.57 20.44
C VAL A 194 -14.21 -16.30 19.25
N GLY A 195 -13.00 -16.85 19.30
CA GLY A 195 -12.03 -16.71 18.19
C GLY A 195 -12.49 -17.35 16.87
N LEU A 196 -13.34 -18.40 16.93
CA LEU A 196 -13.92 -19.01 15.73
C LEU A 196 -15.08 -18.19 15.16
N CYS A 197 -15.78 -17.40 15.96
CA CYS A 197 -16.83 -16.48 15.46
C CYS A 197 -16.23 -15.45 14.48
N ALA A 198 -15.05 -14.92 14.80
CA ALA A 198 -14.31 -14.05 13.89
C ALA A 198 -13.91 -14.76 12.58
N ALA A 199 -13.56 -16.06 12.63
CA ALA A 199 -13.27 -16.86 11.43
C ALA A 199 -14.50 -17.02 10.53
N PHE A 200 -15.71 -17.18 11.10
CA PHE A 200 -16.96 -17.11 10.31
C PHE A 200 -17.16 -15.77 9.65
N GLY A 201 -16.80 -14.67 10.32
CA GLY A 201 -16.76 -13.34 9.72
C GLY A 201 -15.83 -13.28 8.51
N LEU A 202 -14.61 -13.83 8.61
CA LEU A 202 -13.68 -13.90 7.48
C LEU A 202 -14.28 -14.67 6.28
N LEU A 203 -14.94 -15.79 6.54
CA LEU A 203 -15.63 -16.56 5.49
C LEU A 203 -16.74 -15.74 4.83
N GLY A 204 -17.56 -15.03 5.62
CA GLY A 204 -18.59 -14.12 5.12
C GLY A 204 -18.02 -13.04 4.21
N GLY A 205 -16.92 -12.42 4.64
CA GLY A 205 -16.19 -11.41 3.85
C GLY A 205 -15.62 -11.96 2.54
N ILE A 206 -14.99 -13.15 2.57
CA ILE A 206 -14.49 -13.84 1.37
C ILE A 206 -15.63 -14.14 0.40
N LEU A 207 -16.72 -14.72 0.89
CA LEU A 207 -17.87 -15.09 0.04
C LEU A 207 -18.48 -13.86 -0.64
N ALA A 208 -18.64 -12.75 0.09
CA ALA A 208 -19.14 -11.50 -0.46
C ALA A 208 -18.19 -10.92 -1.51
N GLY A 209 -16.87 -10.89 -1.21
CA GLY A 209 -15.86 -10.44 -2.16
C GLY A 209 -15.84 -11.27 -3.46
N VAL A 210 -15.94 -12.60 -3.32
CA VAL A 210 -16.02 -13.54 -4.45
C VAL A 210 -17.32 -13.36 -5.24
N LEU A 211 -18.44 -13.08 -4.56
CA LEU A 211 -19.72 -12.82 -5.23
C LEU A 211 -19.64 -11.56 -6.14
N ILE A 212 -19.13 -10.46 -5.61
CA ILE A 212 -18.92 -9.24 -6.41
C ILE A 212 -17.91 -9.48 -7.54
N ALA A 213 -16.84 -10.24 -7.28
CA ALA A 213 -15.88 -10.64 -8.32
C ALA A 213 -16.53 -11.53 -9.39
N ALA A 214 -17.43 -12.44 -9.00
CA ALA A 214 -18.19 -13.26 -9.93
C ALA A 214 -19.13 -12.41 -10.79
N MET A 215 -19.79 -11.40 -10.23
CA MET A 215 -20.59 -10.43 -11.00
C MET A 215 -19.71 -9.67 -12.00
N LEU A 216 -18.55 -9.16 -11.57
CA LEU A 216 -17.59 -8.52 -12.46
C LEU A 216 -17.20 -9.47 -13.62
N GLY A 217 -16.78 -10.68 -13.28
CA GLY A 217 -16.38 -11.69 -14.27
C GLY A 217 -17.53 -12.07 -15.22
N TRP A 218 -18.74 -12.23 -14.69
CA TRP A 218 -19.92 -12.60 -15.49
C TRP A 218 -20.23 -11.56 -16.56
N PHE A 219 -20.33 -10.30 -16.19
CA PHE A 219 -20.64 -9.23 -17.12
C PHE A 219 -19.47 -8.89 -18.05
N ALA A 220 -18.22 -8.87 -17.52
CA ALA A 220 -17.05 -8.54 -18.30
C ALA A 220 -16.65 -9.64 -19.29
N LEU A 221 -16.66 -10.91 -18.88
CA LEU A 221 -16.15 -12.02 -19.70
C LEU A 221 -17.23 -12.69 -20.56
N ARG A 222 -18.50 -12.67 -20.12
CA ARG A 222 -19.59 -13.31 -20.88
C ARG A 222 -20.31 -12.33 -21.78
N TYR A 223 -20.58 -11.12 -21.29
CA TYR A 223 -21.32 -10.09 -22.04
C TYR A 223 -20.42 -9.00 -22.62
N HIS A 224 -19.12 -9.07 -22.37
CA HIS A 224 -18.12 -8.13 -22.88
C HIS A 224 -18.43 -6.66 -22.54
N VAL A 225 -19.06 -6.43 -21.39
CA VAL A 225 -19.35 -5.08 -20.89
C VAL A 225 -18.02 -4.37 -20.57
N ASN A 226 -17.96 -3.07 -20.80
CA ASN A 226 -16.79 -2.28 -20.43
C ASN A 226 -16.51 -2.41 -18.93
N GLN A 227 -15.31 -2.90 -18.59
CA GLN A 227 -14.92 -3.30 -17.25
C GLN A 227 -14.83 -2.10 -16.30
N VAL A 228 -14.41 -0.93 -16.82
CA VAL A 228 -14.30 0.31 -16.04
C VAL A 228 -15.69 0.78 -15.62
N VAL A 229 -16.61 0.88 -16.57
CA VAL A 229 -18.00 1.28 -16.31
C VAL A 229 -18.67 0.30 -15.35
N LEU A 230 -18.50 -0.99 -15.61
CA LEU A 230 -19.04 -2.06 -14.76
C LEU A 230 -18.51 -1.98 -13.33
N GLY A 231 -17.21 -1.73 -13.16
CA GLY A 231 -16.61 -1.56 -11.85
C GLY A 231 -17.25 -0.43 -11.04
N VAL A 232 -17.46 0.73 -11.67
CA VAL A 232 -18.14 1.88 -11.03
C VAL A 232 -19.59 1.55 -10.67
N VAL A 233 -20.31 0.87 -11.55
CA VAL A 233 -21.69 0.42 -11.28
C VAL A 233 -21.74 -0.55 -10.10
N LEU A 234 -20.79 -1.50 -10.02
CA LEU A 234 -20.70 -2.42 -8.89
C LEU A 234 -20.36 -1.71 -7.57
N VAL A 235 -19.55 -0.64 -7.59
CA VAL A 235 -19.30 0.18 -6.40
C VAL A 235 -20.59 0.85 -5.95
N ALA A 236 -21.32 1.51 -6.86
CA ALA A 236 -22.61 2.14 -6.52
C ALA A 236 -23.63 1.11 -6.02
N PHE A 237 -23.69 -0.07 -6.64
CA PHE A 237 -24.55 -1.17 -6.20
C PHE A 237 -24.19 -1.63 -4.79
N ALA A 238 -22.91 -1.89 -4.49
CA ALA A 238 -22.46 -2.36 -3.18
C ALA A 238 -22.71 -1.31 -2.10
N THR A 239 -22.44 -0.02 -2.38
CA THR A 239 -22.71 1.09 -1.47
C THR A 239 -24.21 1.20 -1.15
N GLY A 240 -25.07 1.14 -2.16
CA GLY A 240 -26.52 1.17 -1.99
C GLY A 240 -27.04 -0.05 -1.24
N LEU A 241 -26.59 -1.25 -1.64
CA LEU A 241 -27.01 -2.52 -1.03
C LEU A 241 -26.61 -2.61 0.45
N THR A 242 -25.35 -2.33 0.79
CA THR A 242 -24.86 -2.42 2.16
C THR A 242 -25.50 -1.36 3.06
N SER A 243 -25.70 -0.14 2.55
CA SER A 243 -26.41 0.94 3.26
C SER A 243 -27.89 0.60 3.49
N PHE A 244 -28.56 0.00 2.49
CA PHE A 244 -29.93 -0.46 2.61
C PHE A 244 -30.04 -1.60 3.64
N LEU A 245 -29.22 -2.62 3.53
CA LEU A 245 -29.24 -3.76 4.45
C LEU A 245 -28.93 -3.33 5.89
N LEU A 246 -27.95 -2.44 6.09
CA LEU A 246 -27.67 -1.87 7.41
C LEU A 246 -28.89 -1.12 7.98
N GLY A 247 -29.63 -0.40 7.14
CA GLY A 247 -30.86 0.30 7.52
C GLY A 247 -32.02 -0.64 7.89
N GLN A 248 -31.99 -1.88 7.41
CA GLN A 248 -33.01 -2.90 7.78
C GLN A 248 -32.72 -3.60 9.11
N ILE A 249 -31.52 -3.43 9.67
CA ILE A 249 -31.20 -3.99 11.01
C ILE A 249 -31.93 -3.14 12.06
N PRO A 250 -32.93 -3.72 12.80
CA PRO A 250 -33.62 -3.00 13.86
C PRO A 250 -32.63 -2.56 14.95
N LYS A 251 -32.89 -1.42 15.58
CA LYS A 251 -32.02 -0.89 16.66
C LYS A 251 -31.86 -1.90 17.81
N GLU A 252 -32.91 -2.68 18.08
CA GLU A 252 -32.95 -3.72 19.11
C GLU A 252 -32.08 -4.93 18.79
N HIS A 253 -31.73 -5.14 17.49
CA HIS A 253 -30.91 -6.24 17.01
C HIS A 253 -29.52 -5.81 16.50
N LYS A 254 -29.11 -4.56 16.78
CA LYS A 254 -27.76 -4.11 16.41
C LYS A 254 -26.66 -4.96 17.02
N ASP A 255 -26.81 -5.26 18.30
CA ASP A 255 -25.86 -6.07 19.08
C ASP A 255 -25.84 -7.55 18.67
N THR A 256 -26.84 -7.98 17.89
CA THR A 256 -26.92 -9.37 17.39
C THR A 256 -26.51 -9.54 15.95
N LEU A 257 -26.58 -8.49 15.14
CA LEU A 257 -26.34 -8.54 13.70
C LEU A 257 -25.20 -7.64 13.21
N ASN A 258 -24.73 -6.69 14.02
CA ASN A 258 -23.64 -5.78 13.67
C ASN A 258 -22.72 -5.47 14.87
N ASP A 259 -22.41 -6.50 15.66
CA ASP A 259 -21.42 -6.48 16.74
C ASP A 259 -20.47 -7.69 16.58
N PRO A 260 -19.61 -7.67 15.54
CA PRO A 260 -18.72 -8.77 15.25
C PRO A 260 -17.63 -8.86 16.31
N GLN A 261 -17.21 -10.08 16.60
CA GLN A 261 -16.06 -10.32 17.45
C GLN A 261 -14.78 -9.91 16.72
N VAL A 262 -14.04 -8.98 17.32
CA VAL A 262 -12.77 -8.50 16.77
C VAL A 262 -11.67 -9.53 17.03
N LEU A 263 -10.84 -9.78 16.03
CA LEU A 263 -9.69 -10.67 16.13
C LEU A 263 -8.68 -10.15 17.14
N GLU A 264 -8.33 -10.99 18.08
CA GLU A 264 -7.27 -10.71 19.05
C GLU A 264 -5.90 -10.67 18.37
N LYS A 265 -5.00 -9.89 18.99
CA LYS A 265 -3.59 -9.86 18.54
C LYS A 265 -2.88 -11.14 18.95
N ILE A 266 -2.14 -11.70 18.03
CA ILE A 266 -1.30 -12.88 18.23
C ILE A 266 0.14 -12.41 18.36
N ARG A 267 0.70 -12.52 19.57
CA ARG A 267 2.11 -12.20 19.82
C ARG A 267 2.98 -13.40 19.50
N ILE A 268 3.98 -13.22 18.63
CA ILE A 268 4.98 -14.26 18.35
C ILE A 268 6.17 -14.04 19.28
N PRO A 269 6.41 -14.92 20.29
CA PRO A 269 7.49 -14.76 21.25
C PRO A 269 8.85 -14.72 20.56
N GLY A 270 9.77 -13.90 21.08
CA GLY A 270 11.11 -13.71 20.53
C GLY A 270 11.15 -12.72 19.35
N LEU A 271 10.26 -12.81 18.39
CA LEU A 271 10.19 -11.86 17.27
C LEU A 271 9.51 -10.55 17.69
N ALA A 272 8.47 -10.62 18.51
CA ALA A 272 7.79 -9.45 19.05
C ALA A 272 8.65 -8.64 20.03
N ASP A 273 9.74 -9.22 20.53
CA ASP A 273 10.63 -8.58 21.51
C ASP A 273 11.74 -7.71 20.85
N ILE A 274 11.85 -7.74 19.52
CA ILE A 274 12.79 -6.89 18.77
C ILE A 274 12.41 -5.41 18.95
N PRO A 275 13.31 -4.55 19.45
CA PRO A 275 13.00 -3.14 19.65
C PRO A 275 12.50 -2.46 18.38
N LEU A 276 11.50 -1.58 18.49
CA LEU A 276 10.90 -0.77 17.44
C LEU A 276 10.05 -1.56 16.40
N PHE A 277 10.55 -2.67 15.87
CA PHE A 277 9.92 -3.43 14.80
C PHE A 277 9.14 -4.65 15.30
N GLY A 278 9.58 -5.27 16.40
CA GLY A 278 9.04 -6.57 16.85
C GLY A 278 7.56 -6.50 17.18
N ASP A 279 7.16 -5.63 18.08
CA ASP A 279 5.74 -5.44 18.45
C ASP A 279 4.90 -4.96 17.25
N ALA A 280 5.49 -4.13 16.39
CA ALA A 280 4.81 -3.58 15.22
C ALA A 280 4.50 -4.62 14.12
N LEU A 281 5.34 -5.63 13.95
CA LEU A 281 5.20 -6.63 12.87
C LEU A 281 4.71 -7.99 13.38
N PHE A 282 5.04 -8.35 14.63
CA PHE A 282 4.85 -9.69 15.18
C PHE A 282 3.91 -9.74 16.40
N ASN A 283 3.18 -8.67 16.69
CA ASN A 283 2.06 -8.60 17.62
C ASN A 283 0.83 -8.03 16.92
N GLN A 284 0.31 -8.79 15.95
CA GLN A 284 -0.73 -8.35 15.04
C GLN A 284 -1.91 -9.32 15.02
N THR A 285 -3.03 -8.91 14.43
CA THR A 285 -4.20 -9.77 14.24
C THR A 285 -3.92 -10.86 13.18
N LEU A 286 -4.68 -11.95 13.22
CA LEU A 286 -4.58 -13.02 12.22
C LEU A 286 -4.65 -12.50 10.77
N LEU A 287 -5.48 -11.48 10.50
CA LEU A 287 -5.61 -10.90 9.16
C LEU A 287 -4.32 -10.26 8.64
N VAL A 288 -3.52 -9.66 9.52
CA VAL A 288 -2.20 -9.11 9.14
C VAL A 288 -1.24 -10.24 8.75
N TYR A 289 -1.23 -11.35 9.50
CA TYR A 289 -0.43 -12.52 9.13
C TYR A 289 -0.92 -13.18 7.83
N LEU A 290 -2.23 -13.24 7.63
CA LEU A 290 -2.81 -13.69 6.34
C LEU A 290 -2.40 -12.75 5.20
N MET A 291 -2.33 -11.46 5.42
CA MET A 291 -1.82 -10.51 4.43
C MET A 291 -0.34 -10.81 4.09
N TYR A 292 0.53 -11.03 5.08
CA TYR A 292 1.93 -11.41 4.80
C TYR A 292 2.02 -12.71 4.00
N ALA A 293 1.27 -13.72 4.40
CA ALA A 293 1.18 -14.99 3.68
C ALA A 293 0.63 -14.80 2.26
N SER A 294 -0.36 -13.93 2.08
CA SER A 294 -0.97 -13.62 0.79
C SER A 294 0.02 -12.97 -0.19
N VAL A 295 0.87 -12.05 0.29
CA VAL A 295 1.94 -11.45 -0.53
C VAL A 295 2.90 -12.52 -1.04
N ALA A 296 3.35 -13.41 -0.15
CA ALA A 296 4.23 -14.52 -0.53
C ALA A 296 3.53 -15.49 -1.49
N LEU A 297 2.29 -15.87 -1.19
CA LEU A 297 1.48 -16.79 -1.98
C LEU A 297 1.21 -16.25 -3.39
N VAL A 298 0.72 -15.01 -3.52
CA VAL A 298 0.40 -14.41 -4.83
C VAL A 298 1.66 -14.21 -5.65
N THR A 299 2.78 -13.82 -5.02
CA THR A 299 4.07 -13.71 -5.71
C THR A 299 4.52 -15.07 -6.24
N PHE A 300 4.45 -16.11 -5.41
CA PHE A 300 4.77 -17.47 -5.79
C PHE A 300 3.86 -17.96 -6.93
N LEU A 301 2.53 -17.81 -6.77
CA LEU A 301 1.55 -18.23 -7.77
C LEU A 301 1.79 -17.57 -9.13
N LEU A 302 2.00 -16.25 -9.17
CA LEU A 302 2.17 -15.52 -10.42
C LEU A 302 3.52 -15.76 -11.09
N PHE A 303 4.61 -15.96 -10.33
CA PHE A 303 5.95 -15.97 -10.92
C PHE A 303 6.65 -17.33 -10.90
N GLN A 304 6.23 -18.27 -10.04
CA GLN A 304 6.88 -19.57 -9.87
C GLN A 304 6.03 -20.76 -10.34
N THR A 305 4.74 -20.53 -10.76
CA THR A 305 3.85 -21.61 -11.14
C THR A 305 3.50 -21.60 -12.63
N ARG A 306 3.10 -22.78 -13.15
CA ARG A 306 2.55 -22.91 -14.52
C ARG A 306 1.27 -22.14 -14.71
N TRP A 307 0.44 -22.01 -13.63
CA TRP A 307 -0.76 -21.23 -13.66
C TRP A 307 -0.45 -19.74 -13.84
N GLY A 308 0.50 -19.18 -13.07
CA GLY A 308 0.91 -17.79 -13.18
C GLY A 308 1.53 -17.45 -14.55
N LEU A 309 2.25 -18.39 -15.17
CA LEU A 309 2.73 -18.23 -16.54
C LEU A 309 1.55 -18.07 -17.52
N ARG A 310 0.49 -18.90 -17.38
CA ARG A 310 -0.73 -18.81 -18.20
C ARG A 310 -1.47 -17.50 -17.97
N VAL A 311 -1.60 -17.04 -16.71
CA VAL A 311 -2.21 -15.76 -16.35
C VAL A 311 -1.52 -14.62 -17.09
N ARG A 312 -0.19 -14.54 -16.99
CA ARG A 312 0.60 -13.50 -17.65
C ARG A 312 0.52 -13.57 -19.17
N ALA A 313 0.58 -14.78 -19.75
CA ALA A 313 0.44 -14.96 -21.20
C ALA A 313 -0.92 -14.50 -21.71
N VAL A 314 -2.01 -14.79 -20.97
CA VAL A 314 -3.38 -14.37 -21.29
C VAL A 314 -3.55 -12.85 -21.16
N GLY A 315 -2.89 -12.21 -20.19
CA GLY A 315 -2.93 -10.75 -20.05
C GLY A 315 -2.10 -9.98 -21.07
N GLU A 316 -1.06 -10.61 -21.65
CA GLU A 316 -0.25 -9.96 -22.69
C GLU A 316 -0.81 -10.22 -24.10
N HIS A 317 -1.07 -11.49 -24.46
CA HIS A 317 -1.53 -11.88 -25.79
C HIS A 317 -2.56 -13.01 -25.74
N PRO A 318 -3.85 -12.72 -25.46
CA PRO A 318 -4.88 -13.74 -25.29
C PRO A 318 -5.07 -14.61 -26.55
N LYS A 319 -5.01 -14.02 -27.73
CA LYS A 319 -5.13 -14.78 -29.01
C LYS A 319 -3.99 -15.78 -29.17
N ALA A 320 -2.74 -15.38 -28.91
CA ALA A 320 -1.60 -16.27 -28.96
C ALA A 320 -1.65 -17.36 -27.87
N ALA A 321 -2.18 -17.04 -26.69
CA ALA A 321 -2.39 -18.03 -25.64
C ALA A 321 -3.42 -19.09 -26.04
N ASP A 322 -4.50 -18.71 -26.74
CA ASP A 322 -5.52 -19.65 -27.23
C ASP A 322 -4.98 -20.60 -28.32
N THR A 323 -4.11 -20.11 -29.22
CA THR A 323 -3.53 -20.95 -30.29
C THR A 323 -2.64 -22.07 -29.73
N VAL A 324 -2.05 -21.90 -28.55
CA VAL A 324 -1.28 -22.97 -27.87
C VAL A 324 -2.12 -23.78 -26.88
N GLY A 325 -3.47 -23.67 -26.96
CA GLY A 325 -4.41 -24.48 -26.18
C GLY A 325 -4.73 -23.98 -24.78
N ILE A 326 -4.37 -22.74 -24.43
CA ILE A 326 -4.73 -22.15 -23.14
C ILE A 326 -6.16 -21.59 -23.21
N ASN A 327 -7.07 -22.08 -22.37
CA ASN A 327 -8.41 -21.55 -22.27
C ASN A 327 -8.41 -20.18 -21.58
N VAL A 328 -8.44 -19.10 -22.38
CA VAL A 328 -8.32 -17.71 -21.93
C VAL A 328 -9.40 -17.34 -20.91
N ASN A 329 -10.67 -17.63 -21.20
CA ASN A 329 -11.79 -17.30 -20.32
C ASN A 329 -11.70 -18.01 -18.98
N ARG A 330 -11.30 -19.29 -18.97
CA ARG A 330 -11.12 -20.05 -17.72
C ARG A 330 -10.02 -19.44 -16.83
N VAL A 331 -8.90 -19.03 -17.44
CA VAL A 331 -7.79 -18.41 -16.71
C VAL A 331 -8.20 -17.04 -16.15
N ARG A 332 -8.89 -16.21 -16.95
CA ARG A 332 -9.43 -14.92 -16.50
C ARG A 332 -10.40 -15.10 -15.33
N TRP A 333 -11.35 -16.06 -15.44
CA TRP A 333 -12.28 -16.38 -14.37
C TRP A 333 -11.57 -16.76 -13.07
N GLN A 334 -10.59 -17.65 -13.14
CA GLN A 334 -9.81 -18.06 -11.96
C GLN A 334 -9.10 -16.88 -11.30
N ALA A 335 -8.50 -15.98 -12.09
CA ALA A 335 -7.81 -14.81 -11.59
C ALA A 335 -8.78 -13.83 -10.91
N VAL A 336 -9.95 -13.57 -11.51
CA VAL A 336 -10.98 -12.68 -10.97
C VAL A 336 -11.55 -13.22 -9.65
N LEU A 337 -11.92 -14.51 -9.61
CA LEU A 337 -12.46 -15.11 -8.37
C LEU A 337 -11.42 -15.14 -7.24
N LEU A 338 -10.16 -15.46 -7.56
CA LEU A 338 -9.08 -15.42 -6.58
C LEU A 338 -8.81 -13.99 -6.09
N GLY A 339 -8.91 -13.00 -6.99
CA GLY A 339 -8.89 -11.58 -6.62
C GLY A 339 -9.99 -11.24 -5.63
N GLY A 340 -11.21 -11.75 -5.85
CA GLY A 340 -12.34 -11.59 -4.94
C GLY A 340 -12.10 -12.13 -3.54
N VAL A 341 -11.33 -13.23 -3.40
CA VAL A 341 -10.93 -13.77 -2.09
C VAL A 341 -10.09 -12.76 -1.31
N PHE A 342 -9.05 -12.22 -1.95
CA PHE A 342 -8.16 -11.27 -1.26
C PHE A 342 -8.85 -9.93 -0.98
N ALA A 343 -9.65 -9.42 -1.91
CA ALA A 343 -10.41 -8.20 -1.66
C ALA A 343 -11.49 -8.41 -0.58
N GLY A 344 -12.16 -9.56 -0.54
CA GLY A 344 -13.10 -9.92 0.54
C GLY A 344 -12.43 -9.98 1.90
N LEU A 345 -11.22 -10.55 2.01
CA LEU A 345 -10.40 -10.51 3.22
C LEU A 345 -10.02 -9.07 3.61
N GLY A 346 -9.67 -8.23 2.62
CA GLY A 346 -9.39 -6.81 2.84
C GLY A 346 -10.62 -6.07 3.38
N GLY A 347 -11.81 -6.39 2.86
CA GLY A 347 -13.08 -5.87 3.38
C GLY A 347 -13.35 -6.30 4.82
N ALA A 348 -13.20 -7.60 5.12
CA ALA A 348 -13.38 -8.14 6.47
C ALA A 348 -12.48 -7.47 7.50
N TYR A 349 -11.32 -6.95 7.08
CA TYR A 349 -10.40 -6.24 7.98
C TYR A 349 -11.06 -5.02 8.64
N TYR A 350 -11.92 -4.28 7.92
CA TYR A 350 -12.55 -3.07 8.46
C TYR A 350 -13.46 -3.35 9.67
N THR A 351 -14.08 -4.52 9.72
CA THR A 351 -15.01 -4.88 10.82
C THR A 351 -14.37 -5.85 11.81
N VAL A 352 -14.12 -7.07 11.40
CA VAL A 352 -13.57 -8.14 12.26
C VAL A 352 -12.10 -7.90 12.63
N GLY A 353 -11.35 -7.19 11.79
CA GLY A 353 -9.92 -6.87 12.03
C GLY A 353 -9.67 -5.59 12.81
N SER A 354 -10.62 -4.65 12.87
CA SER A 354 -10.35 -3.29 13.36
C SER A 354 -11.46 -2.65 14.18
N THR A 355 -12.62 -2.31 13.59
CA THR A 355 -13.60 -1.41 14.23
C THR A 355 -14.60 -2.11 15.14
N GLY A 356 -14.86 -3.39 14.95
CA GLY A 356 -15.88 -4.15 15.70
C GLY A 356 -17.32 -3.81 15.31
N ALA A 357 -17.55 -3.11 14.20
CA ALA A 357 -18.87 -2.87 13.62
C ALA A 357 -18.75 -2.43 12.17
N PHE A 358 -19.77 -2.69 11.37
CA PHE A 358 -19.90 -2.11 10.02
C PHE A 358 -20.59 -0.73 10.13
N ASP A 359 -20.03 0.25 9.44
CA ASP A 359 -20.65 1.53 9.21
C ASP A 359 -20.70 1.84 7.70
N ARG A 360 -21.57 2.81 7.34
CA ARG A 360 -21.73 3.22 5.94
C ARG A 360 -20.38 3.70 5.40
N GLU A 361 -20.03 3.24 4.21
CA GLU A 361 -18.81 3.64 3.50
C GLU A 361 -17.52 3.43 4.32
N VAL A 362 -17.48 2.39 5.18
CA VAL A 362 -16.35 2.11 6.08
C VAL A 362 -15.00 2.01 5.37
N SER A 363 -14.98 1.64 4.10
CA SER A 363 -13.76 1.57 3.28
C SER A 363 -13.30 2.94 2.76
N ALA A 364 -14.18 3.96 2.76
CA ALA A 364 -13.84 5.35 2.42
C ALA A 364 -13.00 5.53 1.14
N GLY A 365 -13.26 4.72 0.10
CA GLY A 365 -12.53 4.79 -1.18
C GLY A 365 -11.14 4.13 -1.19
N THR A 366 -10.78 3.38 -0.16
CA THR A 366 -9.47 2.70 -0.08
C THR A 366 -9.25 1.66 -1.17
N GLY A 367 -10.31 1.10 -1.76
CA GLY A 367 -10.22 0.21 -2.92
C GLY A 367 -9.61 0.91 -4.14
N PHE A 368 -9.90 2.19 -4.35
CA PHE A 368 -9.27 2.99 -5.42
C PHE A 368 -7.79 3.28 -5.13
N ILE A 369 -7.45 3.47 -3.85
CA ILE A 369 -6.04 3.64 -3.43
C ILE A 369 -5.29 2.31 -3.62
N ALA A 370 -5.92 1.18 -3.35
CA ALA A 370 -5.35 -0.14 -3.63
C ALA A 370 -5.07 -0.33 -5.13
N LEU A 371 -5.97 0.13 -6.02
CA LEU A 371 -5.74 0.13 -7.46
C LEU A 371 -4.56 1.03 -7.85
N ALA A 372 -4.45 2.23 -7.26
CA ALA A 372 -3.29 3.10 -7.47
C ALA A 372 -1.97 2.42 -7.03
N ALA A 373 -2.02 1.63 -5.95
CA ALA A 373 -0.87 0.83 -5.50
C ALA A 373 -0.48 -0.27 -6.50
N VAL A 374 -1.43 -0.88 -7.21
CA VAL A 374 -1.15 -1.83 -8.32
C VAL A 374 -0.35 -1.16 -9.42
N ILE A 375 -0.83 0.01 -9.88
CA ILE A 375 -0.20 0.78 -10.95
C ILE A 375 1.21 1.22 -10.53
N MET A 376 1.35 1.79 -9.33
CA MET A 376 2.65 2.21 -8.79
C MET A 376 3.60 1.03 -8.60
N GLY A 377 3.09 -0.13 -8.19
CA GLY A 377 3.83 -1.38 -8.06
C GLY A 377 4.09 -2.12 -9.37
N ARG A 378 3.67 -1.57 -10.52
CA ARG A 378 3.85 -2.13 -11.87
C ARG A 378 3.25 -3.54 -12.00
N TRP A 379 2.09 -3.76 -11.45
CA TRP A 379 1.40 -5.06 -11.43
C TRP A 379 2.25 -6.20 -10.84
N HIS A 380 3.29 -5.87 -10.06
CA HIS A 380 4.09 -6.86 -9.34
C HIS A 380 3.61 -6.92 -7.88
N PRO A 381 3.24 -8.09 -7.32
CA PRO A 381 2.68 -8.19 -5.97
C PRO A 381 3.53 -7.53 -4.89
N VAL A 382 4.84 -7.76 -4.91
CA VAL A 382 5.77 -7.14 -3.95
C VAL A 382 5.85 -5.63 -4.15
N GLY A 383 5.89 -5.15 -5.40
CA GLY A 383 5.88 -3.72 -5.71
C GLY A 383 4.60 -3.05 -5.25
N ALA A 384 3.45 -3.67 -5.51
CA ALA A 384 2.13 -3.20 -5.06
C ALA A 384 2.02 -3.20 -3.54
N THR A 385 2.61 -4.18 -2.85
CA THR A 385 2.70 -4.20 -1.38
C THR A 385 3.49 -3.00 -0.85
N PHE A 386 4.67 -2.71 -1.40
CA PHE A 386 5.45 -1.54 -0.99
C PHE A 386 4.70 -0.24 -1.24
N ALA A 387 3.99 -0.12 -2.37
CA ALA A 387 3.16 1.03 -2.67
C ALA A 387 2.00 1.18 -1.68
N ALA A 388 1.30 0.09 -1.36
CA ALA A 388 0.21 0.07 -0.40
C ALA A 388 0.68 0.42 1.03
N VAL A 389 1.86 -0.08 1.45
CA VAL A 389 2.48 0.28 2.73
C VAL A 389 2.87 1.76 2.75
N PHE A 390 3.38 2.30 1.65
CA PHE A 390 3.66 3.73 1.53
C PHE A 390 2.39 4.58 1.67
N PHE A 391 1.28 4.21 1.04
CA PHE A 391 0.01 4.91 1.22
C PHE A 391 -0.53 4.77 2.66
N GLY A 392 -0.43 3.58 3.24
CA GLY A 392 -0.76 3.35 4.64
C GLY A 392 0.08 4.21 5.60
N PHE A 393 1.37 4.38 5.31
CA PHE A 393 2.26 5.27 6.05
C PHE A 393 1.84 6.73 5.95
N MET A 394 1.54 7.22 4.75
CA MET A 394 1.08 8.60 4.56
C MET A 394 -0.23 8.88 5.28
N TRP A 395 -1.16 7.93 5.25
CA TRP A 395 -2.43 8.05 5.97
C TRP A 395 -2.25 8.00 7.49
N ASN A 396 -1.40 7.09 7.98
CA ASN A 396 -1.08 7.04 9.41
C ASN A 396 -0.41 8.33 9.88
N LEU A 397 0.47 8.89 9.06
CA LEU A 397 1.13 10.17 9.33
C LEU A 397 0.09 11.30 9.44
N GLN A 398 -0.85 11.37 8.50
CA GLN A 398 -1.95 12.34 8.58
C GLN A 398 -2.72 12.21 9.90
N ASN A 399 -3.08 10.98 10.32
CA ASN A 399 -3.80 10.74 11.56
C ASN A 399 -2.98 11.15 12.80
N GLN A 400 -1.69 10.89 12.81
CA GLN A 400 -0.82 11.30 13.92
C GLN A 400 -0.65 12.81 14.00
N LEU A 401 -0.51 13.48 12.85
CA LEU A 401 -0.30 14.93 12.78
C LEU A 401 -1.57 15.76 12.95
N SER A 402 -2.76 15.16 12.79
CA SER A 402 -4.04 15.86 12.94
C SER A 402 -4.24 16.46 14.34
N PHE A 403 -3.50 15.97 15.35
CA PHE A 403 -3.52 16.49 16.71
C PHE A 403 -2.42 17.53 16.99
N VAL A 404 -1.52 17.76 16.02
CA VAL A 404 -0.37 18.65 16.16
C VAL A 404 -0.65 19.95 15.42
N GLN A 405 -0.70 21.04 16.13
CA GLN A 405 -0.96 22.35 15.53
C GLN A 405 0.35 23.05 15.12
N PRO A 406 0.83 22.94 13.93
CA PRO A 406 1.06 24.10 13.11
C PRO A 406 0.57 23.95 11.65
N VAL A 407 0.05 22.76 11.28
CA VAL A 407 -0.35 22.48 9.90
C VAL A 407 -1.88 22.39 9.84
N PRO A 408 -2.56 23.18 8.97
CA PRO A 408 -4.01 23.06 8.78
C PRO A 408 -4.39 21.62 8.41
N GLY A 409 -5.47 21.10 9.06
CA GLY A 409 -5.91 19.71 8.88
C GLY A 409 -6.24 19.36 7.43
N GLU A 410 -6.70 20.34 6.65
CA GLU A 410 -6.98 20.19 5.21
C GLU A 410 -5.73 19.91 4.38
N LEU A 411 -4.60 20.54 4.71
CA LEU A 411 -3.31 20.26 4.05
C LEU A 411 -2.78 18.89 4.42
N LEU A 412 -2.95 18.46 5.67
CA LEU A 412 -2.62 17.11 6.10
C LEU A 412 -3.49 16.07 5.38
N GLY A 413 -4.78 16.36 5.21
CA GLY A 413 -5.71 15.53 4.44
C GLY A 413 -5.31 15.37 2.98
N ALA A 414 -4.69 16.39 2.37
CA ALA A 414 -4.18 16.33 1.01
C ALA A 414 -2.86 15.56 0.88
N ALA A 415 -2.09 15.38 1.95
CA ALA A 415 -0.75 14.80 1.91
C ALA A 415 -0.67 13.39 1.26
N PRO A 416 -1.57 12.42 1.53
CA PRO A 416 -1.55 11.12 0.87
C PRO A 416 -1.76 11.23 -0.64
N TYR A 417 -2.64 12.12 -1.07
CA TYR A 417 -2.95 12.34 -2.50
C TYR A 417 -1.80 13.03 -3.23
N LEU A 418 -1.20 14.05 -2.61
CA LEU A 418 0.00 14.71 -3.14
C LEU A 418 1.17 13.74 -3.23
N ALA A 419 1.39 12.93 -2.20
CA ALA A 419 2.40 11.87 -2.21
C ALA A 419 2.16 10.87 -3.35
N THR A 420 0.90 10.51 -3.62
CA THR A 420 0.52 9.66 -4.75
C THR A 420 0.89 10.31 -6.09
N ILE A 421 0.53 11.56 -6.28
CA ILE A 421 0.84 12.30 -7.53
C ILE A 421 2.35 12.38 -7.74
N ILE A 422 3.12 12.75 -6.71
CA ILE A 422 4.58 12.85 -6.77
C ILE A 422 5.21 11.48 -7.02
N ALA A 423 4.73 10.43 -6.35
CA ALA A 423 5.25 9.07 -6.51
C ALA A 423 4.99 8.55 -7.93
N VAL A 424 3.77 8.71 -8.45
CA VAL A 424 3.40 8.29 -9.81
C VAL A 424 4.16 9.11 -10.87
N ALA A 425 4.23 10.42 -10.72
CA ALA A 425 4.91 11.29 -11.67
C ALA A 425 6.44 11.18 -11.64
N GLY A 426 7.02 10.97 -10.44
CA GLY A 426 8.46 11.01 -10.21
C GLY A 426 9.17 9.66 -10.26
N PHE A 427 8.66 8.66 -9.55
CA PHE A 427 9.34 7.39 -9.33
C PHE A 427 8.92 6.28 -10.30
N VAL A 428 7.69 6.30 -10.79
CA VAL A 428 7.12 5.18 -11.55
C VAL A 428 7.57 5.18 -13.01
N GLY A 429 7.92 6.33 -13.58
CA GLY A 429 8.38 6.46 -14.97
C GLY A 429 7.30 6.00 -15.98
N ARG A 430 7.70 5.48 -17.15
CA ARG A 430 6.75 4.89 -18.11
C ARG A 430 6.28 3.53 -17.61
N VAL A 431 5.06 3.48 -17.11
CA VAL A 431 4.38 2.24 -16.71
C VAL A 431 3.72 1.64 -17.94
N ARG A 432 3.89 0.34 -18.13
CA ARG A 432 3.18 -0.41 -19.17
C ARG A 432 2.27 -1.41 -18.48
N PRO A 433 0.95 -1.24 -18.60
CA PRO A 433 0.00 -2.26 -18.17
C PRO A 433 0.16 -3.52 -19.02
N PRO A 434 -0.37 -4.68 -18.61
CA PRO A 434 -0.50 -5.84 -19.47
C PRO A 434 -1.20 -5.44 -20.77
N ALA A 435 -0.71 -5.92 -21.93
CA ALA A 435 -1.10 -5.38 -23.22
C ALA A 435 -2.60 -5.59 -23.55
N ALA A 436 -3.23 -6.64 -23.02
CA ALA A 436 -4.65 -6.92 -23.19
C ALA A 436 -5.49 -6.58 -21.95
N ASP A 437 -5.01 -5.67 -21.10
CA ASP A 437 -5.75 -5.25 -19.90
C ASP A 437 -6.99 -4.45 -20.28
N GLY A 438 -8.16 -4.87 -19.80
CA GLY A 438 -9.44 -4.28 -20.12
C GLY A 438 -10.01 -4.66 -21.48
N GLU A 439 -9.28 -5.41 -22.31
CA GLU A 439 -9.75 -5.82 -23.61
C GLU A 439 -10.62 -7.09 -23.54
N PRO A 440 -11.84 -7.07 -24.13
CA PRO A 440 -12.66 -8.27 -24.24
C PRO A 440 -11.98 -9.29 -25.16
N TYR A 441 -12.03 -10.57 -24.74
CA TYR A 441 -11.55 -11.67 -25.58
C TYR A 441 -12.72 -12.42 -26.18
N ILE A 442 -12.78 -12.41 -27.52
CA ILE A 442 -13.74 -13.18 -28.31
C ILE A 442 -12.95 -14.27 -29.00
N LYS A 443 -13.37 -15.53 -28.76
CA LYS A 443 -12.79 -16.68 -29.44
C LYS A 443 -13.21 -16.64 -30.92
N GLY A 444 -12.22 -16.63 -31.81
CA GLY A 444 -12.44 -16.71 -33.24
C GLY A 444 -12.86 -18.11 -33.68
#